data_d88c849aea82e8b677b73d82694e7219
#
_entry.id   d88c849aea82e8b677b73d82694e7219
#
_cell.length_a   1.000
_cell.length_b   1.000
_cell.length_c   1.000
_cell.angle_alpha   90.00
_cell.angle_beta   90.00
_cell.angle_gamma   90.00
#
_symmetry.space_group_name_H-M   'P 1'
#
loop_
_entity.id
_entity.type
_entity.pdbx_description
1 polymer ?
#
loop_
_entity_poly.entity_id
_entity_poly.type
_entity_poly.pdbx_seq_one_letter_code
_entity_poly.pdbx_strand_id
1 'polypeptide(L)'
;MSPHSARSSVVPVIVCFGDSLTAGYQSPTPDWPQLRETPYGTFLQERLGARATVVVSGVCGELTGEMVARFSRDVIARKPTGVVILGGTNDLGWQALPVEITSNLCTMYDMALAEEVRPIAVTVPSLRVQGEIGTGEGRAWLEEHIHHRRELNTMIQRVCREMRLACVDLFAATQEQDSGLLAEAYSNDGLHLTTEGYRRLADLLYAEVFSRAEWSQWTAP
;
A
#
# COMPACT_ATOMS: atom_id res chain seq x y z
N MET A 1 33.26 18.44 33.30
CA MET A 1 32.17 17.51 33.08
C MET A 1 31.10 18.23 32.27
N SER A 2 31.09 18.02 30.96
CA SER A 2 30.07 18.62 30.07
C SER A 2 28.77 17.81 30.16
N PRO A 3 27.61 18.44 30.30
CA PRO A 3 26.35 17.71 30.30
C PRO A 3 26.11 17.17 28.88
N HIS A 4 25.97 15.86 28.74
CA HIS A 4 25.43 15.23 27.55
C HIS A 4 24.00 15.78 27.40
N SER A 5 23.79 16.65 26.42
CA SER A 5 22.48 17.05 25.94
C SER A 5 21.78 15.79 25.42
N ALA A 6 20.81 15.29 26.18
CA ALA A 6 19.89 14.29 25.70
C ALA A 6 19.13 14.92 24.51
N ARG A 7 19.51 14.52 23.27
CA ARG A 7 18.70 14.85 22.09
C ARG A 7 17.33 14.25 22.35
N SER A 8 16.33 15.09 22.49
CA SER A 8 14.93 14.67 22.46
C SER A 8 14.75 13.93 21.13
N SER A 9 14.66 12.60 21.17
CA SER A 9 14.39 11.81 19.97
C SER A 9 12.97 12.08 19.53
N VAL A 10 12.81 12.87 18.48
CA VAL A 10 11.52 13.06 17.84
C VAL A 10 11.01 11.69 17.39
N VAL A 11 9.80 11.33 17.82
CA VAL A 11 9.19 10.06 17.43
C VAL A 11 8.96 10.07 15.91
N PRO A 12 9.48 9.10 15.16
CA PRO A 12 9.28 9.00 13.73
C PRO A 12 7.79 8.99 13.35
N VAL A 13 7.44 9.68 12.27
CA VAL A 13 6.08 9.67 11.70
C VAL A 13 6.11 8.86 10.40
N ILE A 14 5.20 7.91 10.28
CA ILE A 14 4.99 7.10 9.07
C ILE A 14 3.61 7.43 8.51
N VAL A 15 3.55 7.84 7.26
CA VAL A 15 2.28 8.05 6.54
C VAL A 15 1.96 6.82 5.71
N CYS A 16 0.78 6.24 5.91
CA CYS A 16 0.19 5.25 5.00
C CYS A 16 -0.67 6.02 3.99
N PHE A 17 -0.24 6.05 2.73
CA PHE A 17 -0.81 6.90 1.69
C PHE A 17 -1.33 6.05 0.53
N GLY A 18 -2.55 6.31 0.05
CA GLY A 18 -3.15 5.56 -1.05
C GLY A 18 -4.66 5.71 -1.16
N ASP A 19 -5.27 4.73 -1.78
CA ASP A 19 -6.70 4.67 -2.11
C ASP A 19 -7.55 3.98 -1.01
N SER A 20 -8.65 3.32 -1.40
CA SER A 20 -9.54 2.56 -0.51
C SER A 20 -8.83 1.42 0.24
N LEU A 21 -7.80 0.82 -0.37
CA LEU A 21 -6.99 -0.21 0.30
C LEU A 21 -6.16 0.37 1.44
N THR A 22 -5.82 1.65 1.38
CA THR A 22 -5.15 2.35 2.48
C THR A 22 -6.15 2.87 3.51
N ALA A 23 -7.34 3.33 3.08
CA ALA A 23 -8.43 3.69 3.98
C ALA A 23 -8.95 2.48 4.78
N GLY A 24 -8.70 1.26 4.31
CA GLY A 24 -9.13 0.03 4.96
C GLY A 24 -10.57 -0.34 4.66
N TYR A 25 -11.10 0.10 3.53
CA TYR A 25 -12.47 -0.15 3.11
C TYR A 25 -12.78 -1.65 3.04
N GLN A 26 -13.94 -2.05 3.55
CA GLN A 26 -14.51 -3.38 3.42
C GLN A 26 -15.96 -3.27 2.97
N SER A 27 -16.31 -3.99 1.91
CA SER A 27 -17.68 -4.08 1.43
C SER A 27 -18.59 -4.75 2.44
N PRO A 28 -19.86 -4.32 2.56
CA PRO A 28 -20.86 -4.97 3.39
C PRO A 28 -21.01 -6.45 3.04
N THR A 29 -21.26 -7.28 4.05
CA THR A 29 -21.61 -8.70 3.91
C THR A 29 -22.93 -9.01 4.62
N PRO A 30 -23.57 -10.16 4.39
CA PRO A 30 -24.76 -10.55 5.13
C PRO A 30 -24.59 -10.51 6.65
N ASP A 31 -23.41 -10.91 7.16
CA ASP A 31 -23.09 -10.89 8.58
C ASP A 31 -22.77 -9.48 9.11
N TRP A 32 -22.33 -8.60 8.22
CA TRP A 32 -21.97 -7.22 8.51
C TRP A 32 -22.53 -6.29 7.43
N PRO A 33 -23.80 -5.89 7.54
CA PRO A 33 -24.49 -5.13 6.49
C PRO A 33 -24.06 -3.66 6.40
N GLN A 34 -23.18 -3.21 7.27
CA GLN A 34 -22.63 -1.86 7.28
C GLN A 34 -21.22 -1.83 6.69
N LEU A 35 -20.87 -0.73 6.03
CA LEU A 35 -19.51 -0.44 5.61
C LEU A 35 -18.58 -0.44 6.83
N ARG A 36 -17.39 -1.01 6.67
CA ARG A 36 -16.33 -1.02 7.69
C ARG A 36 -15.04 -0.46 7.11
N GLU A 37 -14.27 0.16 7.97
CA GLU A 37 -12.90 0.57 7.66
C GLU A 37 -11.97 -0.01 8.72
N THR A 38 -10.98 -0.77 8.28
CA THR A 38 -9.94 -1.36 9.14
C THR A 38 -8.57 -1.13 8.48
N PRO A 39 -8.08 0.12 8.52
CA PRO A 39 -6.83 0.48 7.85
C PRO A 39 -5.66 -0.37 8.34
N TYR A 40 -4.82 -0.87 7.42
CA TYR A 40 -3.60 -1.58 7.80
C TYR A 40 -2.66 -0.72 8.65
N GLY A 41 -2.73 0.60 8.52
CA GLY A 41 -1.97 1.54 9.33
C GLY A 41 -2.28 1.44 10.83
N THR A 42 -3.52 1.08 11.21
CA THR A 42 -3.90 0.82 12.61
C THR A 42 -3.16 -0.40 13.16
N PHE A 43 -3.13 -1.50 12.41
CA PHE A 43 -2.39 -2.71 12.80
C PHE A 43 -0.87 -2.48 12.78
N LEU A 44 -0.37 -1.68 11.86
CA LEU A 44 1.03 -1.28 11.84
C LEU A 44 1.39 -0.45 13.07
N GLN A 45 0.51 0.48 13.50
CA GLN A 45 0.68 1.25 14.74
C GLN A 45 0.77 0.32 15.97
N GLU A 46 -0.07 -0.71 16.03
CA GLU A 46 -0.02 -1.71 17.11
C GLU A 46 1.34 -2.43 17.15
N ARG A 47 1.90 -2.81 15.99
CA ARG A 47 3.22 -3.44 15.88
C ARG A 47 4.38 -2.51 16.24
N LEU A 48 4.28 -1.25 15.88
CA LEU A 48 5.31 -0.25 16.16
C LEU A 48 5.26 0.27 17.60
N GLY A 49 4.08 0.29 18.22
CA GLY A 49 3.88 0.82 19.57
C GLY A 49 4.33 2.29 19.65
N ALA A 50 5.07 2.63 20.69
CA ALA A 50 5.60 3.98 20.93
C ALA A 50 6.82 4.34 20.06
N ARG A 51 7.31 3.41 19.21
CA ARG A 51 8.51 3.64 18.37
C ARG A 51 8.25 4.55 17.17
N ALA A 52 7.00 4.67 16.75
CA ALA A 52 6.59 5.57 15.67
C ALA A 52 5.12 5.97 15.83
N THR A 53 4.74 7.05 15.17
CA THR A 53 3.34 7.44 14.97
C THR A 53 2.95 7.10 13.52
N VAL A 54 1.87 6.36 13.34
CA VAL A 54 1.33 6.01 12.02
C VAL A 54 0.12 6.88 11.70
N VAL A 55 0.14 7.53 10.54
CA VAL A 55 -0.94 8.36 10.03
C VAL A 55 -1.52 7.72 8.78
N VAL A 56 -2.83 7.51 8.74
CA VAL A 56 -3.53 6.98 7.57
C VAL A 56 -4.07 8.12 6.71
N SER A 57 -3.78 8.08 5.43
CA SER A 57 -4.23 9.04 4.41
C SER A 57 -4.66 8.29 3.15
N GLY A 58 -5.75 7.52 3.27
CA GLY A 58 -6.40 6.80 2.17
C GLY A 58 -7.65 7.53 1.68
N VAL A 59 -7.89 7.55 0.38
CA VAL A 59 -9.09 8.13 -0.24
C VAL A 59 -9.72 7.09 -1.17
N CYS A 60 -10.96 6.68 -0.88
CA CYS A 60 -11.65 5.65 -1.67
C CYS A 60 -11.88 6.09 -3.11
N GLY A 61 -11.59 5.19 -4.06
CA GLY A 61 -11.78 5.42 -5.50
C GLY A 61 -10.70 6.24 -6.18
N GLU A 62 -9.70 6.71 -5.44
CA GLU A 62 -8.68 7.64 -5.94
C GLU A 62 -7.74 6.99 -6.96
N LEU A 63 -7.43 7.72 -8.02
CA LEU A 63 -6.45 7.34 -9.04
C LEU A 63 -5.06 7.85 -8.67
N THR A 64 -4.02 7.20 -9.21
CA THR A 64 -2.63 7.59 -8.91
C THR A 64 -2.30 9.02 -9.31
N GLY A 65 -2.90 9.56 -10.38
CA GLY A 65 -2.76 10.98 -10.75
C GLY A 65 -3.34 11.95 -9.71
N GLU A 66 -4.45 11.59 -9.08
CA GLU A 66 -5.06 12.37 -7.99
C GLU A 66 -4.23 12.25 -6.70
N MET A 67 -3.68 11.06 -6.43
CA MET A 67 -2.72 10.85 -5.34
C MET A 67 -1.52 11.79 -5.48
N VAL A 68 -0.93 11.93 -6.68
CA VAL A 68 0.16 12.88 -6.95
C VAL A 68 -0.26 14.31 -6.59
N ALA A 69 -1.45 14.74 -6.98
CA ALA A 69 -1.94 16.10 -6.76
C ALA A 69 -2.04 16.48 -5.28
N ARG A 70 -2.35 15.53 -4.39
CA ARG A 70 -2.46 15.80 -2.94
C ARG A 70 -1.22 15.41 -2.14
N PHE A 71 -0.19 14.80 -2.75
CA PHE A 71 0.97 14.24 -2.06
C PHE A 71 1.69 15.26 -1.17
N SER A 72 1.94 16.47 -1.69
CA SER A 72 2.60 17.53 -0.93
C SER A 72 1.81 17.94 0.31
N ARG A 73 0.48 18.09 0.18
CA ARG A 73 -0.40 18.49 1.29
C ARG A 73 -0.52 17.38 2.35
N ASP A 74 -0.71 16.14 1.92
CA ASP A 74 -1.13 15.05 2.81
C ASP A 74 0.05 14.22 3.32
N VAL A 75 1.21 14.30 2.66
CA VAL A 75 2.43 13.61 3.06
C VAL A 75 3.51 14.60 3.47
N ILE A 76 4.03 15.38 2.52
CA ILE A 76 5.23 16.21 2.73
C ILE A 76 5.02 17.24 3.85
N ALA A 77 3.86 17.92 3.88
CA ALA A 77 3.55 18.91 4.92
C ALA A 77 3.56 18.35 6.34
N ARG A 78 3.47 17.03 6.51
CA ARG A 78 3.56 16.35 7.81
C ARG A 78 5.00 16.07 8.24
N LYS A 79 5.98 16.29 7.37
CA LYS A 79 7.40 16.00 7.59
C LYS A 79 7.61 14.57 8.13
N PRO A 80 7.11 13.54 7.45
CA PRO A 80 7.22 12.19 7.96
C PRO A 80 8.63 11.66 7.74
N THR A 81 9.03 10.68 8.55
CA THR A 81 10.27 9.93 8.35
C THR A 81 10.17 8.95 7.17
N GLY A 82 8.95 8.45 6.90
CA GLY A 82 8.69 7.55 5.78
C GLY A 82 7.24 7.57 5.35
N VAL A 83 7.00 7.12 4.12
CA VAL A 83 5.66 6.99 3.53
C VAL A 83 5.50 5.64 2.87
N VAL A 84 4.45 4.91 3.24
CA VAL A 84 4.00 3.68 2.56
C VAL A 84 3.04 4.11 1.46
N ILE A 85 3.33 3.76 0.21
CA ILE A 85 2.54 4.15 -0.96
C ILE A 85 1.92 2.90 -1.60
N LEU A 86 0.60 2.83 -1.60
CA LEU A 86 -0.20 1.78 -2.23
C LEU A 86 -1.28 2.42 -3.10
N GLY A 87 -1.19 2.24 -4.42
CA GLY A 87 -2.14 2.78 -5.39
C GLY A 87 -2.00 2.12 -6.76
N GLY A 88 -2.98 2.35 -7.62
CA GLY A 88 -3.03 1.81 -8.98
C GLY A 88 -4.15 0.79 -9.22
N THR A 89 -4.82 0.33 -8.17
CA THR A 89 -5.94 -0.60 -8.30
C THR A 89 -7.11 0.01 -9.07
N ASN A 90 -7.46 1.27 -8.77
CA ASN A 90 -8.53 2.00 -9.45
C ASN A 90 -8.15 2.35 -10.89
N ASP A 91 -6.90 2.76 -11.11
CA ASP A 91 -6.38 3.06 -12.45
C ASP A 91 -6.54 1.86 -13.39
N LEU A 92 -6.16 0.66 -12.93
CA LEU A 92 -6.36 -0.59 -13.67
C LEU A 92 -7.85 -0.88 -13.92
N GLY A 93 -8.72 -0.55 -12.98
CA GLY A 93 -10.18 -0.64 -13.14
C GLY A 93 -10.71 0.27 -14.25
N TRP A 94 -10.07 1.42 -14.48
CA TRP A 94 -10.35 2.36 -15.56
C TRP A 94 -9.52 2.09 -16.82
N GLN A 95 -8.85 0.94 -16.89
CA GLN A 95 -8.04 0.49 -18.04
C GLN A 95 -6.83 1.40 -18.34
N ALA A 96 -6.32 2.12 -17.35
CA ALA A 96 -5.06 2.84 -17.49
C ALA A 96 -3.90 1.86 -17.69
N LEU A 97 -2.92 2.25 -18.49
CA LEU A 97 -1.77 1.40 -18.77
C LEU A 97 -0.83 1.31 -17.56
N PRO A 98 -0.26 0.15 -17.27
CA PRO A 98 0.70 -0.03 -16.17
C PRO A 98 1.86 0.98 -16.18
N VAL A 99 2.30 1.41 -17.37
CA VAL A 99 3.36 2.41 -17.51
C VAL A 99 2.95 3.79 -17.00
N GLU A 100 1.70 4.20 -17.21
CA GLU A 100 1.18 5.49 -16.74
C GLU A 100 1.04 5.48 -15.21
N ILE A 101 0.52 4.39 -14.66
CA ILE A 101 0.41 4.18 -13.21
C ILE A 101 1.80 4.22 -12.56
N THR A 102 2.75 3.50 -13.14
CA THR A 102 4.13 3.47 -12.65
C THR A 102 4.78 4.85 -12.69
N SER A 103 4.52 5.65 -13.74
CA SER A 103 5.01 7.03 -13.84
C SER A 103 4.51 7.91 -12.70
N ASN A 104 3.22 7.80 -12.34
CA ASN A 104 2.64 8.53 -11.21
C ASN A 104 3.25 8.07 -9.88
N LEU A 105 3.44 6.76 -9.69
CA LEU A 105 4.10 6.22 -8.49
C LEU A 105 5.55 6.72 -8.38
N CYS A 106 6.32 6.70 -9.46
CA CYS A 106 7.68 7.25 -9.52
C CYS A 106 7.71 8.72 -9.12
N THR A 107 6.75 9.52 -9.63
CA THR A 107 6.63 10.93 -9.26
C THR A 107 6.50 11.10 -7.75
N MET A 108 5.68 10.28 -7.08
CA MET A 108 5.53 10.33 -5.62
C MET A 108 6.78 9.85 -4.89
N TYR A 109 7.49 8.84 -5.42
CA TYR A 109 8.77 8.40 -4.83
C TYR A 109 9.81 9.50 -4.92
N ASP A 110 9.94 10.16 -6.07
CA ASP A 110 10.86 11.27 -6.27
C ASP A 110 10.52 12.47 -5.38
N MET A 111 9.24 12.82 -5.25
CA MET A 111 8.79 13.87 -4.34
C MET A 111 9.14 13.56 -2.89
N ALA A 112 8.98 12.32 -2.46
CA ALA A 112 9.36 11.90 -1.11
C ALA A 112 10.87 12.00 -0.88
N LEU A 113 11.67 11.45 -1.81
CA LEU A 113 13.13 11.46 -1.71
C LEU A 113 13.71 12.88 -1.73
N ALA A 114 13.13 13.79 -2.51
CA ALA A 114 13.54 15.21 -2.55
C ALA A 114 13.39 15.92 -1.20
N GLU A 115 12.48 15.45 -0.35
CA GLU A 115 12.22 15.98 0.98
C GLU A 115 12.77 15.07 2.12
N GLU A 116 13.73 14.20 1.77
CA GLU A 116 14.36 13.24 2.68
C GLU A 116 13.38 12.25 3.36
N VAL A 117 12.15 12.14 2.84
CA VAL A 117 11.16 11.16 3.26
C VAL A 117 11.44 9.83 2.56
N ARG A 118 11.47 8.72 3.30
CA ARG A 118 11.75 7.40 2.73
C ARG A 118 10.49 6.74 2.18
N PRO A 119 10.36 6.55 0.86
CA PRO A 119 9.21 5.83 0.30
C PRO A 119 9.37 4.33 0.48
N ILE A 120 8.24 3.69 0.78
CA ILE A 120 8.06 2.24 0.85
C ILE A 120 6.97 1.91 -0.14
N ALA A 121 7.31 1.20 -1.19
CA ALA A 121 6.35 0.77 -2.20
C ALA A 121 5.63 -0.51 -1.76
N VAL A 122 4.36 -0.63 -2.15
CA VAL A 122 3.58 -1.85 -1.98
C VAL A 122 3.00 -2.25 -3.33
N THR A 123 3.13 -3.52 -3.71
CA THR A 123 2.49 -4.04 -4.93
C THR A 123 0.97 -4.09 -4.76
N VAL A 124 0.21 -3.87 -5.84
CA VAL A 124 -1.25 -3.98 -5.79
C VAL A 124 -1.67 -5.45 -5.64
N PRO A 125 -2.65 -5.78 -4.79
CA PRO A 125 -3.12 -7.15 -4.64
C PRO A 125 -3.78 -7.66 -5.92
N SER A 126 -3.91 -8.98 -6.06
CA SER A 126 -4.70 -9.60 -7.12
C SER A 126 -6.18 -9.24 -6.98
N LEU A 127 -7.00 -9.73 -7.87
CA LEU A 127 -8.45 -9.62 -7.78
C LEU A 127 -9.10 -11.00 -7.92
N ARG A 128 -10.37 -11.08 -7.51
CA ARG A 128 -11.23 -12.25 -7.68
C ARG A 128 -12.61 -11.77 -8.12
N VAL A 129 -13.19 -12.42 -9.13
CA VAL A 129 -14.59 -12.22 -9.46
C VAL A 129 -15.42 -13.16 -8.59
N GLN A 130 -16.45 -12.62 -7.94
CA GLN A 130 -17.40 -13.44 -7.17
C GLN A 130 -18.40 -14.14 -8.10
N GLY A 131 -18.70 -15.40 -7.78
CA GLY A 131 -19.62 -16.23 -8.56
C GLY A 131 -18.93 -16.99 -9.70
N GLU A 132 -19.76 -17.69 -10.50
CA GLU A 132 -19.26 -18.41 -11.69
C GLU A 132 -18.74 -17.39 -12.71
N ILE A 133 -17.46 -17.47 -13.01
CA ILE A 133 -16.88 -16.75 -14.14
C ILE A 133 -17.45 -17.41 -15.38
N GLY A 134 -18.42 -16.75 -16.02
CA GLY A 134 -19.00 -17.20 -17.26
C GLY A 134 -17.91 -17.55 -18.29
N THR A 135 -18.21 -18.43 -19.23
CA THR A 135 -17.34 -18.72 -20.37
C THR A 135 -17.34 -17.51 -21.31
N GLY A 136 -16.20 -17.19 -21.93
CA GLY A 136 -16.10 -16.16 -22.95
C GLY A 136 -15.56 -14.81 -22.43
N GLU A 137 -16.28 -13.71 -22.68
CA GLU A 137 -15.78 -12.34 -22.45
C GLU A 137 -15.43 -12.03 -20.99
N GLY A 138 -16.20 -12.52 -20.02
CA GLY A 138 -15.92 -12.27 -18.60
C GLY A 138 -14.61 -12.92 -18.12
N ARG A 139 -14.29 -14.11 -18.67
CA ARG A 139 -13.02 -14.78 -18.36
C ARG A 139 -11.84 -14.06 -19.00
N ALA A 140 -11.98 -13.66 -20.26
CA ALA A 140 -10.94 -12.91 -20.97
C ALA A 140 -10.65 -11.58 -20.26
N TRP A 141 -11.68 -10.88 -19.82
CA TRP A 141 -11.55 -9.65 -19.02
C TRP A 141 -10.77 -9.87 -17.71
N LEU A 142 -11.10 -10.93 -16.98
CA LEU A 142 -10.40 -11.25 -15.74
C LEU A 142 -8.92 -11.60 -15.97
N GLU A 143 -8.65 -12.43 -16.98
CA GLU A 143 -7.28 -12.82 -17.34
C GLU A 143 -6.44 -11.59 -17.75
N GLU A 144 -7.01 -10.67 -18.54
CA GLU A 144 -6.38 -9.41 -18.92
C GLU A 144 -6.11 -8.51 -17.69
N HIS A 145 -7.10 -8.37 -16.79
CA HIS A 145 -6.93 -7.59 -15.57
C HIS A 145 -5.84 -8.14 -14.64
N ILE A 146 -5.76 -9.45 -14.50
CA ILE A 146 -4.68 -10.09 -13.72
C ILE A 146 -3.34 -9.90 -14.42
N HIS A 147 -3.30 -9.98 -15.75
CA HIS A 147 -2.09 -9.73 -16.53
C HIS A 147 -1.56 -8.32 -16.28
N HIS A 148 -2.40 -7.29 -16.42
CA HIS A 148 -2.00 -5.90 -16.18
C HIS A 148 -1.57 -5.66 -14.72
N ARG A 149 -2.19 -6.32 -13.73
CA ARG A 149 -1.75 -6.24 -12.33
C ARG A 149 -0.35 -6.84 -12.14
N ARG A 150 -0.06 -7.97 -12.77
CA ARG A 150 1.27 -8.59 -12.73
C ARG A 150 2.32 -7.73 -13.43
N GLU A 151 1.96 -7.13 -14.56
CA GLU A 151 2.82 -6.20 -15.28
C GLU A 151 3.14 -4.98 -14.42
N LEU A 152 2.11 -4.31 -13.86
CA LEU A 152 2.29 -3.18 -12.95
C LEU A 152 3.20 -3.54 -11.77
N ASN A 153 2.94 -4.67 -11.11
CA ASN A 153 3.73 -5.11 -9.96
C ASN A 153 5.19 -5.42 -10.34
N THR A 154 5.41 -5.99 -11.53
CA THR A 154 6.76 -6.20 -12.07
C THR A 154 7.48 -4.86 -12.29
N MET A 155 6.78 -3.86 -12.80
CA MET A 155 7.33 -2.50 -12.99
C MET A 155 7.64 -1.84 -11.65
N ILE A 156 6.72 -1.90 -10.67
CA ILE A 156 6.94 -1.39 -9.31
C ILE A 156 8.20 -2.01 -8.71
N GLN A 157 8.30 -3.34 -8.73
CA GLN A 157 9.45 -4.05 -8.16
C GLN A 157 10.76 -3.71 -8.88
N ARG A 158 10.72 -3.51 -10.22
CA ARG A 158 11.89 -3.07 -10.99
C ARG A 158 12.34 -1.67 -10.56
N VAL A 159 11.43 -0.71 -10.52
CA VAL A 159 11.70 0.66 -10.07
C VAL A 159 12.27 0.67 -8.66
N CYS A 160 11.70 -0.11 -7.74
CA CYS A 160 12.21 -0.20 -6.38
C CYS A 160 13.66 -0.69 -6.33
N ARG A 161 14.02 -1.69 -7.15
CA ARG A 161 15.43 -2.15 -7.24
C ARG A 161 16.35 -1.06 -7.80
N GLU A 162 15.93 -0.37 -8.87
CA GLU A 162 16.72 0.70 -9.52
C GLU A 162 16.94 1.88 -8.56
N MET A 163 15.89 2.30 -7.85
CA MET A 163 15.92 3.41 -6.89
C MET A 163 16.38 2.99 -5.48
N ARG A 164 16.60 1.70 -5.23
CA ARG A 164 16.95 1.11 -3.92
C ARG A 164 15.93 1.41 -2.82
N LEU A 165 14.64 1.32 -3.17
CA LEU A 165 13.53 1.49 -2.26
C LEU A 165 13.15 0.16 -1.60
N ALA A 166 12.58 0.23 -0.40
CA ALA A 166 11.87 -0.89 0.18
C ALA A 166 10.59 -1.18 -0.64
N CYS A 167 10.35 -2.45 -0.92
CA CYS A 167 9.17 -2.91 -1.67
C CYS A 167 8.57 -4.12 -0.96
N VAL A 168 7.27 -4.04 -0.64
CA VAL A 168 6.52 -5.13 0.00
C VAL A 168 5.60 -5.76 -1.03
N ASP A 169 5.70 -7.07 -1.21
CA ASP A 169 4.92 -7.80 -2.21
C ASP A 169 3.59 -8.30 -1.64
N LEU A 170 2.60 -7.40 -1.61
CA LEU A 170 1.23 -7.71 -1.18
C LEU A 170 0.54 -8.66 -2.17
N PHE A 171 0.85 -8.56 -3.47
CA PHE A 171 0.29 -9.46 -4.49
C PHE A 171 0.64 -10.90 -4.16
N ALA A 172 1.91 -11.21 -4.01
CA ALA A 172 2.37 -12.56 -3.69
C ALA A 172 1.83 -13.06 -2.35
N ALA A 173 1.69 -12.17 -1.36
CA ALA A 173 1.27 -12.53 -0.02
C ALA A 173 -0.24 -12.79 0.14
N THR A 174 -1.05 -12.35 -0.83
CA THR A 174 -2.52 -12.44 -0.76
C THR A 174 -3.16 -13.23 -1.89
N GLN A 175 -2.38 -13.68 -2.89
CA GLN A 175 -2.88 -14.52 -3.97
C GLN A 175 -2.95 -16.00 -3.58
N GLU A 176 -3.85 -16.74 -4.21
CA GLU A 176 -3.80 -18.20 -4.26
C GLU A 176 -2.71 -18.65 -5.23
N GLN A 177 -1.90 -19.62 -4.81
CA GLN A 177 -0.74 -20.06 -5.60
C GLN A 177 -1.13 -20.69 -6.94
N ASP A 178 -2.20 -21.45 -6.97
CA ASP A 178 -2.61 -22.22 -8.16
C ASP A 178 -3.33 -21.35 -9.20
N SER A 179 -4.19 -20.43 -8.76
CA SER A 179 -5.02 -19.59 -9.63
C SER A 179 -4.43 -18.20 -9.88
N GLY A 180 -3.64 -17.69 -8.96
CA GLY A 180 -3.16 -16.31 -8.96
C GLY A 180 -4.25 -15.28 -8.64
N LEU A 181 -5.44 -15.74 -8.24
CA LEU A 181 -6.54 -14.88 -7.79
C LEU A 181 -6.30 -14.40 -6.35
N LEU A 182 -6.94 -13.29 -5.99
CA LEU A 182 -6.98 -12.86 -4.59
C LEU A 182 -7.65 -13.94 -3.74
N ALA A 183 -6.99 -14.40 -2.69
CA ALA A 183 -7.49 -15.48 -1.86
C ALA A 183 -8.77 -15.08 -1.13
N GLU A 184 -9.74 -15.99 -1.04
CA GLU A 184 -11.04 -15.74 -0.40
C GLU A 184 -10.91 -15.32 1.06
N ALA A 185 -9.91 -15.83 1.77
CA ALA A 185 -9.64 -15.43 3.15
C ALA A 185 -9.29 -13.93 3.28
N TYR A 186 -8.79 -13.32 2.22
CA TYR A 186 -8.33 -11.94 2.23
C TYR A 186 -9.28 -10.95 1.54
N SER A 187 -10.40 -11.41 0.97
CA SER A 187 -11.36 -10.52 0.34
C SER A 187 -12.79 -11.09 0.37
N ASN A 188 -13.76 -10.22 0.61
CA ASN A 188 -15.18 -10.56 0.60
C ASN A 188 -15.93 -10.03 -0.63
N ASP A 189 -15.32 -9.16 -1.41
CA ASP A 189 -15.88 -8.62 -2.66
C ASP A 189 -15.00 -8.87 -3.89
N GLY A 190 -13.84 -9.47 -3.67
CA GLY A 190 -12.86 -9.80 -4.70
C GLY A 190 -11.90 -8.68 -5.06
N LEU A 191 -12.03 -7.50 -4.45
CA LEU A 191 -11.17 -6.32 -4.69
C LEU A 191 -10.56 -5.77 -3.41
N HIS A 192 -11.40 -5.46 -2.41
CA HIS A 192 -10.98 -4.91 -1.13
C HIS A 192 -10.59 -6.01 -0.16
N LEU A 193 -9.67 -5.70 0.73
CA LEU A 193 -9.19 -6.69 1.69
C LEU A 193 -10.15 -6.82 2.88
N THR A 194 -10.21 -8.01 3.46
CA THR A 194 -10.80 -8.24 4.78
C THR A 194 -9.90 -7.65 5.87
N THR A 195 -10.41 -7.61 7.11
CA THR A 195 -9.59 -7.26 8.29
C THR A 195 -8.33 -8.11 8.37
N GLU A 196 -8.40 -9.40 8.02
CA GLU A 196 -7.25 -10.30 8.00
C GLU A 196 -6.26 -9.94 6.88
N GLY A 197 -6.76 -9.57 5.70
CA GLY A 197 -5.92 -9.11 4.61
C GLY A 197 -5.17 -7.81 4.95
N TYR A 198 -5.84 -6.84 5.59
CA TYR A 198 -5.19 -5.61 6.07
C TYR A 198 -4.18 -5.87 7.19
N ARG A 199 -4.47 -6.80 8.09
CA ARG A 199 -3.52 -7.25 9.12
C ARG A 199 -2.30 -7.90 8.48
N ARG A 200 -2.51 -8.73 7.45
CA ARG A 200 -1.43 -9.36 6.69
C ARG A 200 -0.48 -8.32 6.07
N LEU A 201 -1.01 -7.24 5.48
CA LEU A 201 -0.19 -6.14 4.96
C LEU A 201 0.62 -5.47 6.06
N ALA A 202 0.02 -5.18 7.19
CA ALA A 202 0.72 -4.59 8.33
C ALA A 202 1.85 -5.49 8.85
N ASP A 203 1.62 -6.80 8.92
CA ASP A 203 2.63 -7.78 9.34
C ASP A 203 3.80 -7.87 8.36
N LEU A 204 3.53 -7.81 7.05
CA LEU A 204 4.56 -7.76 6.01
C LEU A 204 5.40 -6.49 6.12
N LEU A 205 4.76 -5.32 6.20
CA LEU A 205 5.45 -4.05 6.40
C LEU A 205 6.34 -4.09 7.64
N TYR A 206 5.82 -4.60 8.74
CA TYR A 206 6.60 -4.75 9.96
C TYR A 206 7.80 -5.69 9.76
N ALA A 207 7.57 -6.89 9.23
CA ALA A 207 8.62 -7.90 9.09
C ALA A 207 9.70 -7.52 8.08
N GLU A 208 9.33 -6.92 6.95
CA GLU A 208 10.24 -6.66 5.85
C GLU A 208 10.91 -5.29 5.90
N VAL A 209 10.32 -4.32 6.62
CA VAL A 209 10.83 -2.95 6.70
C VAL A 209 11.14 -2.56 8.14
N PHE A 210 10.13 -2.53 9.01
CA PHE A 210 10.22 -1.88 10.31
C PHE A 210 10.85 -2.72 11.43
N SER A 211 11.02 -4.03 11.25
CA SER A 211 11.76 -4.90 12.18
C SER A 211 13.28 -4.89 11.92
N ARG A 212 13.74 -4.37 10.76
CA ARG A 212 15.14 -4.37 10.37
C ARG A 212 15.93 -3.32 11.15
N ALA A 213 17.20 -3.59 11.40
CA ALA A 213 18.09 -2.69 12.16
C ALA A 213 18.22 -1.30 11.52
N GLU A 214 18.16 -1.23 10.18
CA GLU A 214 18.25 0.03 9.43
C GLU A 214 17.08 0.97 9.76
N TRP A 215 15.90 0.44 10.10
CA TRP A 215 14.76 1.25 10.55
C TRP A 215 15.09 2.08 11.80
N SER A 216 15.82 1.51 12.75
CA SER A 216 16.19 2.22 14.00
C SER A 216 17.08 3.45 13.76
N GLN A 217 17.66 3.57 12.56
CA GLN A 217 18.50 4.70 12.14
C GLN A 217 17.68 5.76 11.40
N TRP A 218 16.38 5.53 11.17
CA TRP A 218 15.52 6.53 10.54
C TRP A 218 15.24 7.63 11.56
N THR A 219 15.87 8.78 11.35
CA THR A 219 15.59 9.99 12.13
C THR A 219 14.59 10.85 11.36
N ALA A 220 13.76 11.61 12.08
CA ALA A 220 12.96 12.64 11.44
C ALA A 220 13.86 13.67 10.75
N PRO A 221 13.49 14.20 9.57
CA PRO A 221 14.22 15.23 8.85
C PRO A 221 14.34 16.52 9.65
#